data_751b77412e03072dd404830c471fdd48
#
_entry.id   751b77412e03072dd404830c471fdd48
#
_cell.length_a   1.000
_cell.length_b   1.000
_cell.length_c   1.000
_cell.angle_alpha   90.00
_cell.angle_beta   90.00
_cell.angle_gamma   90.00
#
_symmetry.space_group_name_H-M   'P 1'
#
loop_
_entity.id
_entity.type
_entity.pdbx_description
1 polymer ?
#
loop_
_entity_poly.entity_id
_entity_poly.type
_entity_poly.pdbx_seq_one_letter_code
_entity_poly.pdbx_strand_id
1 'polypeptide(L)'
;MALAKRKSSKPSATSSTSRPENPLLFIDRDAWSGALGAALDDAGIGYVAHRARFDADSPDTEWIAAASAKGWIAITRDQNIRRKPNELFALRHSHALVFVFTSGNLSAAMTASILLQSLPQVYRLARTVKRPALFSIRKDASIGKLRL
;
A
#
# COMPACT_ATOMS: atom_id res chain seq x y z
N MET A 1 17.69 -0.06 15.03
CA MET A 1 17.16 -0.35 15.49
C MET A 1 16.35 -0.28 15.64
N ALA A 2 16.39 -0.45 15.24
CA ALA A 2 15.60 -0.67 15.58
C ALA A 2 14.77 -0.69 15.56
N LEU A 3 14.74 -0.78 15.30
CA LEU A 3 13.94 -1.08 15.63
C LEU A 3 13.14 -1.02 15.61
N ALA A 4 13.18 -1.18 15.19
CA ALA A 4 12.41 -1.45 15.50
C ALA A 4 11.80 -1.47 15.44
N LYS A 5 11.99 -1.56 15.38
CA LYS A 5 11.48 -1.89 15.74
C LYS A 5 10.88 -1.84 15.58
N ARG A 6 11.06 -1.91 15.29
CA ARG A 6 10.67 -2.29 15.58
C ARG A 6 10.20 -2.33 15.37
N LYS A 7 10.43 -2.49 15.04
CA LYS A 7 10.23 -2.85 15.23
C LYS A 7 9.93 -2.94 14.96
N SER A 8 10.15 -3.20 14.61
CA SER A 8 10.03 -3.51 14.80
C SER A 8 10.15 -3.69 14.66
N SER A 9 10.35 -4.00 14.31
CA SER A 9 10.57 -4.30 14.57
C SER A 9 10.89 -4.50 14.39
N LYS A 10 11.07 -4.81 14.28
CA LYS A 10 11.53 -5.16 14.44
C LYS A 10 11.74 -5.21 14.01
N PRO A 11 11.77 -5.50 13.77
CA PRO A 11 12.16 -5.68 13.54
C PRO A 11 12.41 -5.72 13.10
N SER A 12 12.57 -5.92 12.87
CA SER A 12 12.95 -6.20 12.59
C SER A 12 13.37 -6.38 12.02
N ALA A 13 13.72 -6.65 11.81
CA ALA A 13 14.23 -6.98 11.36
C ALA A 13 14.70 -7.22 10.71
N THR A 14 15.10 -7.49 10.37
CA THR A 14 15.61 -7.86 9.71
C THR A 14 16.13 -8.00 9.00
N SER A 15 16.55 -8.25 9.00
CA SER A 15 17.19 -8.67 8.15
C SER A 15 18.05 -8.15 7.44
N SER A 16 18.83 -7.88 7.62
CA SER A 16 19.48 -7.21 6.86
C SER A 16 19.96 -7.42 5.63
N THR A 17 20.22 -6.78 4.97
CA THR A 17 20.63 -7.17 3.67
C THR A 17 21.35 -6.07 2.99
N SER A 18 22.03 -6.38 1.91
CA SER A 18 22.74 -5.39 1.13
C SER A 18 21.82 -4.60 0.18
N ARG A 19 20.56 -5.00 0.06
CA ARG A 19 19.64 -4.31 -0.81
C ARG A 19 19.05 -3.09 -0.13
N PRO A 20 18.77 -2.02 -0.92
CA PRO A 20 18.00 -0.91 -0.36
C PRO A 20 16.68 -1.39 0.19
N GLU A 21 16.26 -0.83 1.29
CA GLU A 21 14.97 -1.18 1.86
C GLU A 21 13.85 -0.69 0.95
N ASN A 22 12.82 -1.51 0.86
CA ASN A 22 11.61 -1.11 0.15
C ASN A 22 10.81 -0.12 1.00
N PRO A 23 10.07 0.79 0.38
CA PRO A 23 9.16 1.66 1.12
C PRO A 23 8.13 0.86 1.89
N LEU A 24 7.61 1.45 2.98
CA LEU A 24 6.52 0.82 3.70
C LEU A 24 5.25 0.82 2.84
N LEU A 25 4.46 -0.22 2.98
CA LEU A 25 3.12 -0.23 2.44
C LEU A 25 2.20 0.53 3.39
N PHE A 26 1.27 1.30 2.86
CA PHE A 26 0.16 1.82 3.63
C PHE A 26 -1.09 1.05 3.23
N ILE A 27 -1.77 0.43 4.19
CA ILE A 27 -2.94 -0.39 3.91
C ILE A 27 -4.19 0.39 4.32
N ASP A 28 -4.97 0.81 3.34
CA ASP A 28 -6.21 1.53 3.58
C ASP A 28 -7.19 0.64 4.35
N ARG A 29 -8.12 1.27 5.07
CA ARG A 29 -9.05 0.54 5.94
C ARG A 29 -9.91 -0.47 5.19
N ASP A 30 -10.26 -0.19 3.94
CA ASP A 30 -11.07 -1.10 3.15
C ASP A 30 -10.30 -2.33 2.63
N ALA A 31 -8.99 -2.26 2.64
CA ALA A 31 -8.12 -3.39 2.26
C ALA A 31 -7.61 -4.16 3.48
N TRP A 32 -7.71 -3.58 4.65
CA TRP A 32 -7.15 -4.16 5.88
C TRP A 32 -7.94 -5.38 6.36
N SER A 33 -7.23 -6.36 6.86
CA SER A 33 -7.78 -7.47 7.64
C SER A 33 -6.69 -8.04 8.52
N GLY A 34 -7.08 -8.73 9.57
CA GLY A 34 -6.11 -9.43 10.41
C GLY A 34 -5.32 -10.47 9.63
N ALA A 35 -5.98 -11.15 8.68
CA ALA A 35 -5.29 -12.13 7.83
C ALA A 35 -4.23 -11.47 6.96
N LEU A 36 -4.53 -10.30 6.41
CA LEU A 36 -3.54 -9.57 5.61
C LEU A 36 -2.36 -9.15 6.47
N GLY A 37 -2.62 -8.60 7.65
CA GLY A 37 -1.56 -8.17 8.54
C GLY A 37 -0.66 -9.34 8.94
N ALA A 38 -1.26 -10.49 9.29
CA ALA A 38 -0.48 -11.67 9.65
C ALA A 38 0.38 -12.15 8.47
N ALA A 39 -0.18 -12.15 7.26
CA ALA A 39 0.56 -12.58 6.08
C ALA A 39 1.75 -11.66 5.79
N LEU A 40 1.56 -10.35 5.94
CA LEU A 40 2.65 -9.40 5.75
C LEU A 40 3.72 -9.56 6.82
N ASP A 41 3.32 -9.75 8.08
CA ASP A 41 4.25 -10.00 9.17
C ASP A 41 5.08 -11.25 8.91
N ASP A 42 4.42 -12.35 8.53
CA ASP A 42 5.09 -13.61 8.26
C ASP A 42 6.09 -13.49 7.11
N ALA A 43 5.79 -12.64 6.13
CA ALA A 43 6.67 -12.42 4.99
C ALA A 43 7.74 -11.36 5.25
N GLY A 44 7.74 -10.73 6.43
CA GLY A 44 8.72 -9.71 6.76
C GLY A 44 8.50 -8.39 6.02
N ILE A 45 7.27 -8.10 5.62
CA ILE A 45 6.93 -6.92 4.84
C ILE A 45 6.51 -5.79 5.78
N GLY A 46 7.19 -4.64 5.69
CA GLY A 46 6.84 -3.47 6.51
C GLY A 46 5.59 -2.77 5.99
N TYR A 47 4.69 -2.41 6.90
CA TYR A 47 3.46 -1.74 6.53
C TYR A 47 2.93 -0.86 7.67
N VAL A 48 2.04 0.05 7.31
CA VAL A 48 1.29 0.90 8.23
C VAL A 48 -0.19 0.68 7.93
N ALA A 49 -0.95 0.26 8.93
CA ALA A 49 -2.40 0.12 8.78
C ALA A 49 -3.07 1.48 8.99
N HIS A 50 -4.13 1.74 8.23
CA HIS A 50 -4.88 3.00 8.32
C HIS A 50 -5.22 3.36 9.76
N ARG A 51 -5.76 2.41 10.53
CA ARG A 51 -6.20 2.67 11.90
C ARG A 51 -5.07 3.05 12.86
N ALA A 52 -3.82 2.80 12.48
CA ALA A 52 -2.68 3.16 13.31
C ALA A 52 -2.38 4.66 13.24
N ARG A 53 -2.89 5.35 12.23
CA ARG A 53 -2.55 6.75 11.97
C ARG A 53 -3.76 7.65 11.77
N PHE A 54 -4.92 7.10 11.44
CA PHE A 54 -6.09 7.91 11.07
C PHE A 54 -7.35 7.36 11.73
N ASP A 55 -8.30 8.27 12.00
CA ASP A 55 -9.62 7.88 12.47
C ASP A 55 -10.41 7.21 11.34
N ALA A 56 -11.37 6.38 11.72
CA ALA A 56 -12.15 5.61 10.75
C ALA A 56 -12.91 6.51 9.77
N ASP A 57 -13.27 7.70 10.19
CA ASP A 57 -14.03 8.65 9.37
C ASP A 57 -13.16 9.73 8.73
N SER A 58 -11.84 9.61 8.82
CA SER A 58 -10.94 10.57 8.17
C SER A 58 -11.14 10.55 6.67
N PRO A 59 -11.16 11.71 6.00
CA PRO A 59 -11.24 11.73 4.54
C PRO A 59 -9.99 11.12 3.91
N ASP A 60 -10.17 10.49 2.76
CA ASP A 60 -9.06 9.82 2.07
C ASP A 60 -7.95 10.80 1.67
N THR A 61 -8.27 12.07 1.51
CA THR A 61 -7.26 13.09 1.20
C THR A 61 -6.17 13.16 2.26
N GLU A 62 -6.49 12.83 3.51
CA GLU A 62 -5.49 12.84 4.59
C GLU A 62 -4.45 11.74 4.42
N TRP A 63 -4.89 10.51 4.14
CA TRP A 63 -3.91 9.45 3.96
C TRP A 63 -3.14 9.61 2.65
N ILE A 64 -3.79 10.16 1.61
CA ILE A 64 -3.09 10.43 0.35
C ILE A 64 -1.95 11.41 0.60
N ALA A 65 -2.19 12.48 1.34
CA ALA A 65 -1.15 13.46 1.67
C ALA A 65 -0.03 12.83 2.49
N ALA A 66 -0.38 12.03 3.49
CA ALA A 66 0.62 11.38 4.35
C ALA A 66 1.46 10.38 3.56
N ALA A 67 0.82 9.55 2.73
CA ALA A 67 1.53 8.57 1.91
C ALA A 67 2.49 9.25 0.96
N SER A 68 2.05 10.37 0.36
CA SER A 68 2.88 11.18 -0.52
C SER A 68 4.11 11.70 0.24
N ALA A 69 3.89 12.32 1.40
CA ALA A 69 4.97 12.94 2.17
C ALA A 69 5.97 11.90 2.71
N LYS A 70 5.47 10.73 3.07
CA LYS A 70 6.29 9.67 3.68
C LYS A 70 6.89 8.72 2.66
N GLY A 71 6.47 8.80 1.40
CA GLY A 71 6.92 7.87 0.37
C GLY A 71 6.37 6.48 0.50
N TRP A 72 5.24 6.31 1.17
CA TRP A 72 4.60 5.00 1.32
C TRP A 72 4.00 4.54 -0.01
N ILE A 73 3.90 3.23 -0.17
CA ILE A 73 3.15 2.62 -1.28
C ILE A 73 1.75 2.34 -0.74
N ALA A 74 0.74 3.02 -1.26
CA ALA A 74 -0.63 2.87 -0.74
C ALA A 74 -1.37 1.74 -1.43
N ILE A 75 -2.06 0.93 -0.63
CA ILE A 75 -2.86 -0.20 -1.10
C ILE A 75 -4.30 0.04 -0.65
N THR A 76 -5.23 0.06 -1.60
CA THR A 76 -6.64 0.32 -1.30
C THR A 76 -7.54 -0.61 -2.13
N ARG A 77 -8.80 -0.72 -1.74
CA ARG A 77 -9.82 -1.40 -2.53
C ARG A 77 -10.86 -0.43 -3.10
N ASP A 78 -10.66 0.86 -2.89
CA ASP A 78 -11.61 1.87 -3.36
C ASP A 78 -11.44 2.09 -4.85
N GLN A 79 -12.24 1.37 -5.64
CA GLN A 79 -12.18 1.45 -7.10
C GLN A 79 -12.67 2.79 -7.63
N ASN A 80 -13.32 3.59 -6.79
CA ASN A 80 -13.85 4.90 -7.18
C ASN A 80 -12.93 6.04 -6.80
N ILE A 81 -11.73 5.75 -6.28
CA ILE A 81 -10.85 6.79 -5.75
C ILE A 81 -10.57 7.90 -6.78
N ARG A 82 -10.41 7.55 -8.04
CA ARG A 82 -10.12 8.53 -9.09
C ARG A 82 -11.36 9.21 -9.67
N ARG A 83 -12.54 8.80 -9.19
CA ARG A 83 -13.81 9.42 -9.64
C ARG A 83 -14.34 10.44 -8.63
N LYS A 84 -13.74 10.49 -7.45
CA LYS A 84 -14.12 11.44 -6.41
C LYS A 84 -13.28 12.70 -6.59
N PRO A 85 -13.90 13.87 -6.79
CA PRO A 85 -13.14 15.07 -7.18
C PRO A 85 -12.03 15.45 -6.21
N ASN A 86 -12.29 15.40 -4.91
CA ASN A 86 -11.29 15.79 -3.91
C ASN A 86 -10.12 14.83 -3.88
N GLU A 87 -10.41 13.53 -3.93
CA GLU A 87 -9.38 12.50 -3.93
C GLU A 87 -8.55 12.54 -5.20
N LEU A 88 -9.20 12.72 -6.34
CA LEU A 88 -8.48 12.83 -7.61
C LEU A 88 -7.56 14.05 -7.62
N PHE A 89 -8.05 15.20 -7.12
CA PHE A 89 -7.24 16.41 -7.00
C PHE A 89 -6.02 16.12 -6.11
N ALA A 90 -6.25 15.50 -4.95
CA ALA A 90 -5.17 15.19 -4.01
C ALA A 90 -4.13 14.27 -4.65
N LEU A 91 -4.57 13.25 -5.39
CA LEU A 91 -3.65 12.34 -6.08
C LEU A 91 -2.83 13.09 -7.12
N ARG A 92 -3.48 13.88 -7.97
CA ARG A 92 -2.80 14.60 -9.06
C ARG A 92 -1.76 15.60 -8.57
N HIS A 93 -1.97 16.16 -7.38
CA HIS A 93 -1.09 17.20 -6.84
C HIS A 93 -0.17 16.66 -5.74
N SER A 94 0.12 15.37 -5.78
CA SER A 94 0.98 14.72 -4.80
C SER A 94 2.08 13.93 -5.49
N HIS A 95 2.89 13.24 -4.69
CA HIS A 95 3.83 12.22 -5.17
C HIS A 95 3.40 10.83 -4.70
N ALA A 96 2.09 10.63 -4.59
CA ALA A 96 1.56 9.36 -4.12
C ALA A 96 1.72 8.25 -5.17
N LEU A 97 1.93 7.05 -4.70
CA LEU A 97 1.90 5.84 -5.51
C LEU A 97 0.85 4.93 -4.91
N VAL A 98 -0.21 4.65 -5.67
CA VAL A 98 -1.38 3.95 -5.16
C VAL A 98 -1.68 2.74 -6.04
N PHE A 99 -1.95 1.61 -5.38
CA PHE A 99 -2.38 0.38 -6.04
C PHE A 99 -3.77 0.04 -5.53
N VAL A 100 -4.70 -0.20 -6.44
CA VAL A 100 -6.08 -0.50 -6.10
C VAL A 100 -6.46 -1.89 -6.59
N PHE A 101 -7.03 -2.71 -5.69
CA PHE A 101 -7.61 -3.98 -6.07
C PHE A 101 -8.87 -3.72 -6.89
N THR A 102 -8.94 -4.27 -8.09
CA THR A 102 -10.08 -4.02 -8.99
C THR A 102 -11.07 -5.17 -9.04
N SER A 103 -10.78 -6.29 -8.38
CA SER A 103 -11.76 -7.39 -8.26
C SER A 103 -12.59 -7.20 -7.00
N GLY A 104 -13.90 -7.34 -7.14
CA GLY A 104 -14.79 -7.40 -5.99
C GLY A 104 -14.78 -8.78 -5.36
N ASN A 105 -15.41 -8.91 -4.20
CA ASN A 105 -15.68 -10.19 -3.54
C ASN A 105 -14.45 -11.03 -3.22
N LEU A 106 -13.30 -10.38 -3.01
CA LEU A 106 -12.11 -11.09 -2.58
C LEU A 106 -12.19 -11.36 -1.07
N SER A 107 -11.92 -12.60 -0.67
CA SER A 107 -11.78 -12.91 0.74
C SER A 107 -10.50 -12.26 1.29
N ALA A 108 -10.39 -12.19 2.60
CA ALA A 108 -9.17 -11.68 3.24
C ALA A 108 -7.96 -12.51 2.84
N ALA A 109 -8.12 -13.83 2.81
CA ALA A 109 -7.02 -14.71 2.43
C ALA A 109 -6.60 -14.52 0.98
N MET A 110 -7.57 -14.35 0.07
CA MET A 110 -7.27 -14.09 -1.34
C MET A 110 -6.57 -12.74 -1.52
N THR A 111 -7.04 -11.72 -0.83
CA THR A 111 -6.42 -10.39 -0.89
C THR A 111 -4.96 -10.48 -0.46
N ALA A 112 -4.67 -11.18 0.64
CA ALA A 112 -3.31 -11.35 1.12
C ALA A 112 -2.45 -12.09 0.09
N SER A 113 -2.97 -13.19 -0.47
CA SER A 113 -2.23 -13.97 -1.45
C SER A 113 -1.92 -13.16 -2.70
N ILE A 114 -2.92 -12.43 -3.22
CA ILE A 114 -2.74 -11.61 -4.42
C ILE A 114 -1.72 -10.51 -4.16
N LEU A 115 -1.81 -9.84 -3.03
CA LEU A 115 -0.86 -8.77 -2.71
C LEU A 115 0.56 -9.33 -2.63
N LEU A 116 0.78 -10.43 -1.92
CA LEU A 116 2.11 -11.02 -1.80
C LEU A 116 2.67 -11.41 -3.16
N GLN A 117 1.85 -11.99 -4.03
CA GLN A 117 2.29 -12.36 -5.37
C GLN A 117 2.67 -11.16 -6.21
N SER A 118 1.99 -10.02 -6.01
CA SER A 118 2.23 -8.83 -6.82
C SER A 118 3.38 -7.97 -6.28
N LEU A 119 3.83 -8.19 -5.05
CA LEU A 119 4.81 -7.30 -4.40
C LEU A 119 6.12 -7.12 -5.17
N PRO A 120 6.73 -8.16 -5.77
CA PRO A 120 7.96 -7.91 -6.52
C PRO A 120 7.78 -6.85 -7.61
N GLN A 121 6.65 -6.90 -8.33
CA GLN A 121 6.37 -5.90 -9.36
C GLN A 121 5.99 -4.54 -8.73
N VAL A 122 5.25 -4.54 -7.63
CA VAL A 122 4.92 -3.31 -6.90
C VAL A 122 6.20 -2.57 -6.50
N TYR A 123 7.15 -3.27 -5.91
CA TYR A 123 8.40 -2.66 -5.49
C TYR A 123 9.24 -2.18 -6.68
N ARG A 124 9.24 -2.92 -7.77
CA ARG A 124 9.96 -2.49 -8.97
C ARG A 124 9.37 -1.19 -9.51
N LEU A 125 8.03 -1.10 -9.58
CA LEU A 125 7.37 0.13 -10.00
C LEU A 125 7.65 1.28 -9.04
N ALA A 126 7.71 1.00 -7.75
CA ALA A 126 8.01 2.03 -6.76
C ALA A 126 9.37 2.69 -7.01
N ARG A 127 10.31 1.95 -7.58
CA ARG A 127 11.65 2.47 -7.87
C ARG A 127 11.76 3.14 -9.23
N THR A 128 10.83 2.86 -10.14
CA THR A 128 11.02 3.26 -11.53
C THR A 128 9.94 4.19 -12.09
N VAL A 129 8.74 4.19 -11.50
CA VAL A 129 7.63 4.92 -12.09
C VAL A 129 7.67 6.40 -11.65
N LYS A 130 7.24 7.27 -12.56
CA LYS A 130 7.07 8.68 -12.24
C LYS A 130 5.80 8.85 -11.40
N ARG A 131 5.90 9.62 -10.33
CA ARG A 131 4.78 9.86 -9.42
C ARG A 131 4.18 11.25 -9.66
N PRO A 132 2.88 11.44 -9.42
CA PRO A 132 1.93 10.45 -8.89
C PRO A 132 1.59 9.38 -9.91
N ALA A 133 1.19 8.20 -9.40
CA ALA A 133 0.78 7.12 -10.28
C ALA A 133 -0.25 6.24 -9.57
N LEU A 134 -1.14 5.67 -10.36
CA LEU A 134 -2.20 4.79 -9.89
C LEU A 134 -2.19 3.53 -10.74
N PHE A 135 -2.22 2.38 -10.07
CA PHE A 135 -2.20 1.07 -10.74
C PHE A 135 -3.33 0.20 -10.21
N SER A 136 -3.79 -0.71 -11.03
CA SER A 136 -4.71 -1.77 -10.60
C SER A 136 -3.92 -3.01 -10.22
N ILE A 137 -4.41 -3.74 -9.21
CA ILE A 137 -3.98 -5.11 -8.93
C ILE A 137 -5.17 -6.01 -9.26
N ARG A 138 -4.99 -6.89 -10.23
CA ARG A 138 -6.07 -7.76 -10.68
C ARG A 138 -6.06 -9.07 -9.90
N LYS A 139 -7.14 -9.82 -10.05
CA LYS A 139 -7.32 -11.07 -9.32
C LYS A 139 -6.19 -12.07 -9.57
N ASP A 140 -5.59 -12.03 -10.74
CA ASP A 140 -4.45 -12.89 -11.09
C ASP A 140 -3.11 -12.31 -10.66
N ALA A 141 -3.12 -11.28 -9.84
CA ALA A 141 -1.95 -10.55 -9.33
C ALA A 141 -1.22 -9.73 -10.39
N SER A 142 -1.76 -9.62 -11.60
CA SER A 142 -1.17 -8.75 -12.61
C SER A 142 -1.48 -7.28 -12.29
N ILE A 143 -0.62 -6.39 -12.78
CA ILE A 143 -0.72 -4.96 -12.48
C ILE A 143 -0.88 -4.19 -13.78
N GLY A 144 -1.81 -3.25 -13.79
CA GLY A 144 -2.03 -2.39 -14.93
C GLY A 144 -2.07 -0.93 -14.52
N LYS A 145 -1.60 -0.04 -15.39
CA LYS A 145 -1.60 1.38 -15.09
C LYS A 145 -2.99 1.96 -15.29
N LEU A 146 -3.40 2.82 -14.38
CA LEU A 146 -4.67 3.55 -14.46
C LEU A 146 -4.38 5.03 -14.69
N ARG A 147 -5.28 5.67 -15.42
CA ARG A 147 -5.12 7.09 -15.72
C ARG A 147 -5.54 7.94 -14.52
N LEU A 148 -4.78 8.96 -14.25
CA LEU A 148 -5.14 9.98 -13.26
C LEU A 148 -5.77 11.20 -13.88
#